data_12b587cdcb8b80407eb8764aff7b1e24
#
_entry.id   12b587cdcb8b80407eb8764aff7b1e24
#
_cell.length_a   1.000
_cell.length_b   1.000
_cell.length_c   1.000
_cell.angle_alpha   90.00
_cell.angle_beta   90.00
_cell.angle_gamma   90.00
#
_symmetry.space_group_name_H-M   'P 1'
#
loop_
_entity.id
_entity.type
_entity.pdbx_description
1 polymer ?
#
loop_
_entity_poly.entity_id
_entity_poly.type
_entity_poly.pdbx_seq_one_letter_code
_entity_poly.pdbx_strand_id
1 'polypeptide(L)'
;MRYTTTKAAIGSGLSTRKALLLLHVAGAALLAIAAAGSARAQSTGIAACDDFLTKYDTCVTSKLPEAQRATYKAQLDQTRKMWLDMAKNPSAKSTMEGTCKQTTDAMKASLQSFGCSF
;
A
#
# COMPACT_ATOMS: atom_id res chain seq x y z
N MET A 1 -42.53 8.26 -7.02
CA MET A 1 -41.45 7.99 -6.02
C MET A 1 -41.06 9.31 -5.41
N ARG A 2 -41.34 9.49 -4.13
CA ARG A 2 -41.14 10.77 -3.41
C ARG A 2 -39.85 10.71 -2.62
N TYR A 3 -38.90 11.60 -2.95
CA TYR A 3 -37.66 11.77 -2.19
C TYR A 3 -37.93 12.67 -1.00
N THR A 4 -37.78 12.15 0.21
CA THR A 4 -37.85 12.91 1.47
C THR A 4 -36.45 13.42 1.81
N THR A 5 -36.30 14.74 1.69
CA THR A 5 -35.08 15.46 2.07
C THR A 5 -35.10 15.69 3.58
N THR A 6 -34.23 15.06 4.33
CA THR A 6 -34.07 15.30 5.78
C THR A 6 -33.02 16.39 5.99
N LYS A 7 -33.49 17.55 6.42
CA LYS A 7 -32.71 18.75 6.77
C LYS A 7 -32.22 18.58 8.21
N ALA A 8 -30.92 18.36 8.41
CA ALA A 8 -30.31 18.32 9.73
C ALA A 8 -30.00 19.74 10.21
N ALA A 9 -30.55 20.09 11.36
CA ALA A 9 -30.38 21.38 12.02
C ALA A 9 -29.05 21.46 12.75
N ILE A 10 -28.30 22.53 12.49
CA ILE A 10 -27.05 22.87 13.17
C ILE A 10 -27.44 23.58 14.48
N GLY A 11 -27.17 22.93 15.61
CA GLY A 11 -27.31 23.53 16.94
C GLY A 11 -25.99 24.18 17.37
N SER A 12 -25.95 25.53 17.34
CA SER A 12 -24.89 26.34 17.95
C SER A 12 -25.09 26.37 19.46
N GLY A 13 -24.18 25.76 20.22
CA GLY A 13 -24.12 25.91 21.67
C GLY A 13 -22.81 26.56 22.10
N LEU A 14 -22.86 27.91 22.16
CA LEU A 14 -21.79 28.74 22.73
C LEU A 14 -21.94 28.72 24.26
N SER A 15 -21.01 28.12 24.99
CA SER A 15 -20.93 28.28 26.44
C SER A 15 -19.55 28.73 26.87
N THR A 16 -19.46 30.00 27.09
CA THR A 16 -18.35 30.73 27.70
C THR A 16 -18.35 30.42 29.21
N ARG A 17 -17.35 29.73 29.70
CA ARG A 17 -16.96 29.83 31.12
C ARG A 17 -15.47 29.95 31.26
N LYS A 18 -15.06 31.17 31.64
CA LYS A 18 -13.75 31.51 32.17
C LYS A 18 -13.45 30.64 33.39
N ALA A 19 -12.34 29.96 33.39
CA ALA A 19 -11.65 29.61 34.63
C ALA A 19 -10.15 29.61 34.35
N LEU A 20 -9.56 30.62 34.85
CA LEU A 20 -8.18 30.88 35.14
C LEU A 20 -7.64 29.81 36.09
N LEU A 21 -6.44 29.23 35.85
CA LEU A 21 -5.43 28.97 36.86
C LEU A 21 -4.28 28.08 36.29
N LEU A 22 -3.14 28.76 36.16
CA LEU A 22 -1.79 28.36 36.65
C LEU A 22 -1.10 27.09 36.11
N LEU A 23 -0.03 27.41 35.36
CA LEU A 23 1.31 26.85 35.45
C LEU A 23 1.45 25.36 35.85
N HIS A 24 1.81 24.54 34.87
CA HIS A 24 2.92 23.58 35.11
C HIS A 24 3.70 23.43 33.81
N VAL A 25 4.87 24.04 33.82
CA VAL A 25 5.98 23.74 32.92
C VAL A 25 6.49 22.36 33.32
N ALA A 26 6.28 21.38 32.49
CA ALA A 26 7.04 20.15 32.51
C ALA A 26 7.21 19.71 31.07
N GLY A 27 8.39 20.02 30.55
CA GLY A 27 8.83 19.57 29.26
C GLY A 27 8.96 18.06 29.25
N ALA A 28 8.23 17.42 28.37
CA ALA A 28 8.59 16.12 27.84
C ALA A 28 8.37 16.23 26.34
N ALA A 29 9.40 16.72 25.67
CA ALA A 29 9.54 16.53 24.22
C ALA A 29 9.72 15.03 23.97
N LEU A 30 8.63 14.31 23.87
CA LEU A 30 8.60 13.00 23.25
C LEU A 30 8.82 13.24 21.77
N LEU A 31 10.09 13.20 21.36
CA LEU A 31 10.51 12.91 20.01
C LEU A 31 9.90 11.54 19.66
N ALA A 32 8.68 11.53 19.14
CA ALA A 32 8.18 10.43 18.38
C ALA A 32 9.06 10.38 17.12
N ILE A 33 10.17 9.64 17.21
CA ILE A 33 10.88 9.14 16.05
C ILE A 33 9.84 8.24 15.38
N ALA A 34 9.08 8.80 14.45
CA ALA A 34 8.39 8.01 13.45
C ALA A 34 9.50 7.23 12.75
N ALA A 35 9.78 6.04 13.24
CA ALA A 35 10.46 5.04 12.46
C ALA A 35 9.58 4.85 11.22
N ALA A 36 9.88 5.59 10.16
CA ALA A 36 9.51 5.23 8.82
C ALA A 36 10.22 3.89 8.57
N GLY A 37 9.68 2.84 9.18
CA GLY A 37 10.03 1.48 8.85
C GLY A 37 9.67 1.39 7.38
N SER A 38 10.71 1.42 6.53
CA SER A 38 10.58 0.92 5.18
C SER A 38 9.88 -0.41 5.33
N ALA A 39 8.61 -0.48 4.93
CA ALA A 39 7.90 -1.74 4.85
C ALA A 39 8.72 -2.55 3.85
N ARG A 40 9.68 -3.33 4.38
CA ARG A 40 10.43 -4.30 3.59
C ARG A 40 9.35 -5.16 2.98
N ALA A 41 9.25 -5.09 1.67
CA ALA A 41 8.33 -5.94 0.94
C ALA A 41 8.53 -7.36 1.46
N GLN A 42 7.47 -7.93 2.06
CA GLN A 42 7.56 -9.27 2.62
C GLN A 42 7.96 -10.21 1.49
N SER A 43 8.99 -11.02 1.74
CA SER A 43 9.49 -12.01 0.78
C SER A 43 8.58 -13.23 0.78
N THR A 44 8.29 -13.75 -0.41
CA THR A 44 7.61 -15.04 -0.56
C THR A 44 8.54 -16.22 -0.26
N GLY A 45 9.85 -15.97 -0.24
CA GLY A 45 10.88 -17.00 -0.14
C GLY A 45 11.05 -17.82 -1.44
N ILE A 46 10.52 -17.34 -2.56
CA ILE A 46 10.65 -17.91 -3.89
C ILE A 46 11.29 -16.85 -4.78
N ALA A 47 12.53 -17.09 -5.20
CA ALA A 47 13.34 -16.07 -5.87
C ALA A 47 12.67 -15.48 -7.12
N ALA A 48 12.02 -16.28 -7.96
CA ALA A 48 11.34 -15.81 -9.16
C ALA A 48 10.16 -14.88 -8.85
N CYS A 49 9.44 -15.13 -7.75
CA CYS A 49 8.32 -14.30 -7.31
C CYS A 49 8.80 -12.97 -6.71
N ASP A 50 9.81 -13.05 -5.86
CA ASP A 50 10.38 -11.87 -5.19
C ASP A 50 11.06 -10.93 -6.20
N ASP A 51 11.76 -11.49 -7.18
CA ASP A 51 12.37 -10.73 -8.29
C ASP A 51 11.32 -10.01 -9.13
N PHE A 52 10.24 -10.70 -9.51
CA PHE A 52 9.12 -10.09 -10.21
C PHE A 52 8.50 -8.93 -9.41
N LEU A 53 8.15 -9.17 -8.15
CA LEU A 53 7.52 -8.15 -7.30
C LEU A 53 8.39 -6.89 -7.15
N THR A 54 9.71 -7.08 -7.04
CA THR A 54 10.67 -5.99 -6.93
C THR A 54 10.79 -5.20 -8.22
N LYS A 55 10.96 -5.89 -9.34
CA LYS A 55 11.09 -5.26 -10.66
C LYS A 55 9.81 -4.54 -11.07
N TYR A 56 8.66 -5.14 -10.79
CA TYR A 56 7.37 -4.53 -11.05
C TYR A 56 7.18 -3.25 -10.24
N ASP A 57 7.45 -3.26 -8.93
CA ASP A 57 7.34 -2.07 -8.08
C ASP A 57 8.27 -0.95 -8.54
N THR A 58 9.51 -1.29 -8.85
CA THR A 58 10.50 -0.36 -9.38
C THR A 58 10.03 0.27 -10.69
N CYS A 59 9.50 -0.53 -11.61
CA CYS A 59 9.00 -0.05 -12.88
C CYS A 59 7.79 0.88 -12.70
N VAL A 60 6.79 0.46 -11.93
CA VAL A 60 5.61 1.28 -11.65
C VAL A 60 6.00 2.63 -11.05
N THR A 61 6.93 2.62 -10.11
CA THR A 61 7.35 3.83 -9.40
C THR A 61 8.14 4.78 -10.30
N SER A 62 9.01 4.25 -11.17
CA SER A 62 9.96 5.06 -11.93
C SER A 62 9.54 5.38 -13.37
N LYS A 63 8.73 4.52 -13.99
CA LYS A 63 8.44 4.60 -15.43
C LYS A 63 7.00 4.97 -15.75
N LEU A 64 6.04 4.59 -14.91
CA LEU A 64 4.64 4.87 -15.20
C LEU A 64 4.28 6.34 -14.89
N PRO A 65 3.34 6.93 -15.67
CA PRO A 65 2.73 8.22 -15.35
C PRO A 65 2.03 8.17 -13.98
N GLU A 66 2.12 9.25 -13.22
CA GLU A 66 1.59 9.34 -11.86
C GLU A 66 0.11 8.92 -11.75
N ALA A 67 -0.70 9.34 -12.72
CA ALA A 67 -2.13 9.01 -12.76
C ALA A 67 -2.41 7.49 -12.82
N GLN A 68 -1.47 6.69 -13.32
CA GLN A 68 -1.63 5.25 -13.45
C GLN A 68 -0.99 4.47 -12.29
N ARG A 69 -0.03 5.08 -11.59
CA ARG A 69 0.74 4.41 -10.52
C ARG A 69 -0.15 3.79 -9.44
N ALA A 70 -1.18 4.51 -9.01
CA ALA A 70 -2.07 4.03 -7.96
C ALA A 70 -2.76 2.71 -8.33
N THR A 71 -3.26 2.60 -9.56
CA THR A 71 -3.92 1.38 -10.05
C THR A 71 -2.95 0.21 -10.11
N TYR A 72 -1.78 0.42 -10.70
CA TYR A 72 -0.77 -0.65 -10.83
C TYR A 72 -0.19 -1.07 -9.48
N LYS A 73 -0.02 -0.14 -8.54
CA LYS A 73 0.38 -0.47 -7.17
C LYS A 73 -0.66 -1.30 -6.43
N ALA A 74 -1.94 -0.98 -6.58
CA ALA A 74 -3.01 -1.77 -5.99
C ALA A 74 -3.02 -3.21 -6.54
N GLN A 75 -2.80 -3.40 -7.84
CA GLN A 75 -2.67 -4.72 -8.44
C GLN A 75 -1.44 -5.48 -7.91
N LEU A 76 -0.30 -4.80 -7.77
CA LEU A 76 0.91 -5.38 -7.21
C LEU A 76 0.70 -5.84 -5.77
N ASP A 77 0.07 -5.01 -4.94
CA ASP A 77 -0.20 -5.34 -3.54
C ASP A 77 -1.16 -6.54 -3.41
N GLN A 78 -2.15 -6.63 -4.27
CA GLN A 78 -3.06 -7.78 -4.32
C GLN A 78 -2.31 -9.05 -4.73
N THR A 79 -1.48 -8.98 -5.76
CA THR A 79 -0.64 -10.11 -6.22
C THR A 79 0.32 -10.54 -5.11
N ARG A 80 0.97 -9.59 -4.45
CA ARG A 80 1.88 -9.85 -3.33
C ARG A 80 1.18 -10.60 -2.19
N LYS A 81 0.01 -10.13 -1.75
CA LYS A 81 -0.78 -10.79 -0.70
C LYS A 81 -1.12 -12.22 -1.07
N MET A 82 -1.63 -12.43 -2.28
CA MET A 82 -1.99 -13.75 -2.77
C MET A 82 -0.78 -14.70 -2.80
N TRP A 83 0.36 -14.23 -3.28
CA TRP A 83 1.58 -15.05 -3.35
C TRP A 83 2.16 -15.34 -1.97
N LEU A 84 2.13 -14.40 -1.05
CA LEU A 84 2.53 -14.61 0.34
C LEU A 84 1.66 -15.67 1.03
N ASP A 85 0.36 -15.66 0.78
CA ASP A 85 -0.54 -16.66 1.34
C ASP A 85 -0.30 -18.05 0.74
N MET A 86 -0.11 -18.15 -0.57
CA MET A 86 0.25 -19.41 -1.23
C MET A 86 1.60 -19.95 -0.76
N ALA A 87 2.58 -19.08 -0.54
CA ALA A 87 3.92 -19.47 -0.10
C ALA A 87 3.97 -20.07 1.32
N LYS A 88 2.92 -19.87 2.12
CA LYS A 88 2.77 -20.55 3.43
C LYS A 88 2.58 -22.04 3.29
N ASN A 89 2.10 -22.51 2.15
CA ASN A 89 1.90 -23.92 1.88
C ASN A 89 3.14 -24.51 1.18
N PRO A 90 3.88 -25.44 1.82
CA PRO A 90 5.08 -26.03 1.25
C PRO A 90 4.85 -26.74 -0.09
N SER A 91 3.69 -27.38 -0.28
CA SER A 91 3.36 -28.06 -1.52
C SER A 91 3.07 -27.11 -2.69
N ALA A 92 2.68 -25.87 -2.41
CA ALA A 92 2.45 -24.85 -3.43
C ALA A 92 3.76 -24.22 -3.95
N LYS A 93 4.83 -24.24 -3.17
CA LYS A 93 6.10 -23.59 -3.52
C LYS A 93 6.70 -24.12 -4.82
N SER A 94 6.63 -25.42 -5.07
CA SER A 94 7.18 -26.02 -6.28
C SER A 94 6.48 -25.55 -7.57
N THR A 95 5.19 -25.28 -7.50
CA THR A 95 4.41 -24.79 -8.63
C THR A 95 4.46 -23.27 -8.76
N MET A 96 4.64 -22.55 -7.66
CA MET A 96 4.69 -21.08 -7.64
C MET A 96 5.86 -20.52 -8.46
N GLU A 97 7.03 -21.16 -8.45
CA GLU A 97 8.17 -20.68 -9.24
C GLU A 97 7.81 -20.59 -10.73
N GLY A 98 7.18 -21.63 -11.26
CA GLY A 98 6.69 -21.64 -12.63
C GLY A 98 5.63 -20.59 -12.89
N THR A 99 4.68 -20.43 -11.95
CA THR A 99 3.63 -19.41 -12.04
C THR A 99 4.21 -17.99 -12.03
N CYS A 100 5.20 -17.71 -11.17
CA CYS A 100 5.84 -16.39 -11.11
C CYS A 100 6.61 -16.08 -12.39
N LYS A 101 7.34 -17.05 -12.96
CA LYS A 101 8.01 -16.87 -14.26
C LYS A 101 7.01 -16.58 -15.38
N GLN A 102 5.92 -17.35 -15.46
CA GLN A 102 4.87 -17.14 -16.46
C GLN A 102 4.20 -15.78 -16.31
N THR A 103 3.92 -15.35 -15.07
CA THR A 103 3.38 -14.01 -14.80
C THR A 103 4.36 -12.92 -15.23
N THR A 104 5.66 -13.11 -14.97
CA THR A 104 6.70 -12.19 -15.41
C THR A 104 6.69 -12.02 -16.93
N ASP A 105 6.64 -13.12 -17.67
CA ASP A 105 6.64 -13.09 -19.13
C ASP A 105 5.38 -12.42 -19.69
N ALA A 106 4.23 -12.66 -19.08
CA ALA A 106 2.97 -12.02 -19.47
C ALA A 106 2.98 -10.51 -19.20
N MET A 107 3.46 -10.10 -18.03
CA MET A 107 3.53 -8.69 -17.65
C MET A 107 4.62 -7.92 -18.39
N LYS A 108 5.70 -8.57 -18.77
CA LYS A 108 6.78 -8.00 -19.57
C LYS A 108 6.24 -7.40 -20.87
N ALA A 109 5.40 -8.12 -21.57
CA ALA A 109 4.81 -7.64 -22.83
C ALA A 109 3.94 -6.40 -22.61
N SER A 110 3.11 -6.37 -21.55
CA SER A 110 2.23 -5.25 -21.26
C SER A 110 2.93 -4.01 -20.72
N LEU A 111 4.04 -4.18 -20.02
CA LEU A 111 4.80 -3.07 -19.42
C LEU A 111 5.98 -2.59 -20.28
N GLN A 112 6.28 -3.28 -21.37
CA GLN A 112 7.35 -2.89 -22.29
C GLN A 112 7.09 -1.51 -22.93
N SER A 113 5.83 -1.17 -23.18
CA SER A 113 5.42 0.13 -23.72
C SER A 113 5.77 1.31 -22.79
N PHE A 114 5.94 1.06 -21.50
CA PHE A 114 6.37 2.05 -20.51
C PHE A 114 7.89 2.08 -20.32
N GLY A 115 8.64 1.26 -21.05
CA GLY A 115 10.09 1.15 -20.92
C GLY A 115 10.55 0.33 -19.71
N CYS A 116 9.70 -0.57 -19.22
CA CYS A 116 10.05 -1.52 -18.18
C CYS A 116 10.88 -2.68 -18.73
N SER A 117 11.91 -3.08 -18.00
CA SER A 117 12.71 -4.27 -18.25
C SER A 117 12.62 -5.22 -17.05
N PHE A 118 12.40 -6.50 -17.31
CA PHE A 118 12.28 -7.57 -16.32
C PHE A 118 13.40 -8.59 -16.47
#